data_51da45354c40e9478986a0902d282645
#
_entry.id   51da45354c40e9478986a0902d282645
#
_cell.length_a   1.000
_cell.length_b   1.000
_cell.length_c   1.000
_cell.angle_alpha   90.00
_cell.angle_beta   90.00
_cell.angle_gamma   90.00
#
_symmetry.space_group_name_H-M   'P 1'
#
loop_
_entity.id
_entity.type
_entity.pdbx_description
1 polymer ?
#
loop_
_entity_poly.entity_id
_entity_poly.type
_entity_poly.pdbx_seq_one_letter_code
_entity_poly.pdbx_strand_id
1 'polypeptide(L)'
;MTFDKYADVPHVDLLVNDISVTPQGHRLAGKSTVKVANNNAKPLDKIIFYLNPELTVTSVEMAGKNLPFRRDHQGIEVDQPIQQQEELTLTINYEGKISENICYTDVLTEDYLDTKVPQVFWRFGKRYAWLSNTFTLLTPECIWYPVTIAPVNPGAPYNVRKNFTDYTLTVHYEGDKTVLSQGKSKIDGSVITFTNTSALPGISLTIADYDKKALRVDSTDYEIYYFKGHDYFSKYFEPLSDTLPGVIREVKNSLEIEKDRDYPFGKFVLAETPVQFATYARNWKGYTEYVMPEILFVPERGISLGQDFEAERRRMNEWGRHGGPMDETEQNISLFNRFVSSLTSENSQNGWNPDNKLINKSNITPMLFGHTNYISSPEYPVIDIAVNNMMNTSSDQGFRFWGGIINDKQRANLYLESHSFETAIGDTELKPEIFYELLKLKSAALNNYITSQITQEDFNKFLKAFFTSRQFQNIPFDTLRYEIEKRFGIRLSDFIDTWYTASHTPTIYIKDVDANQIVLDEFTKYQIKFKVNNPSDIDAIISTEVMQGGGGGMRRGGGMSFE
;
A
#
# COMPACT_ATOMS: atom_id res chain seq x y z
N MET A 1 -13.80 -0.95 -22.00
CA MET A 1 -12.37 -0.89 -21.59
C MET A 1 -11.74 -2.20 -21.98
N THR A 2 -10.46 -2.21 -22.35
CA THR A 2 -9.81 -3.38 -22.95
C THR A 2 -8.75 -4.01 -22.03
N PHE A 3 -8.92 -3.91 -20.71
CA PHE A 3 -7.97 -4.53 -19.78
C PHE A 3 -7.89 -6.06 -19.97
N ASP A 4 -9.05 -6.71 -20.17
CA ASP A 4 -9.11 -8.17 -20.35
C ASP A 4 -8.33 -8.65 -21.56
N LYS A 5 -8.29 -7.85 -22.62
CA LYS A 5 -7.56 -8.18 -23.85
C LYS A 5 -6.06 -8.33 -23.65
N TYR A 6 -5.51 -7.61 -22.68
CA TYR A 6 -4.08 -7.55 -22.42
C TYR A 6 -3.69 -8.19 -21.07
N ALA A 7 -4.64 -8.78 -20.37
CA ALA A 7 -4.41 -9.37 -19.05
C ALA A 7 -3.30 -10.42 -19.05
N ASP A 8 -3.31 -11.28 -20.07
CA ASP A 8 -2.36 -12.40 -20.21
C ASP A 8 -1.19 -12.08 -21.16
N VAL A 9 -1.11 -10.86 -21.69
CA VAL A 9 -0.01 -10.46 -22.55
C VAL A 9 1.22 -10.15 -21.70
N PRO A 10 2.38 -10.77 -21.97
CA PRO A 10 3.61 -10.44 -21.30
C PRO A 10 3.94 -8.97 -21.49
N HIS A 11 4.22 -8.25 -20.41
CA HIS A 11 4.62 -6.86 -20.42
C HIS A 11 6.14 -6.72 -20.40
N VAL A 12 6.63 -5.60 -20.89
CA VAL A 12 8.02 -5.18 -20.70
C VAL A 12 8.17 -4.42 -19.38
N ASP A 13 9.34 -4.49 -18.77
CA ASP A 13 9.64 -3.66 -17.60
C ASP A 13 9.92 -2.23 -18.04
N LEU A 14 9.35 -1.26 -17.33
CA LEU A 14 9.59 0.17 -17.52
C LEU A 14 10.75 0.58 -16.61
N LEU A 15 11.93 0.82 -17.19
CA LEU A 15 13.14 1.13 -16.44
C LEU A 15 13.27 2.63 -16.15
N VAL A 16 13.00 3.47 -17.17
CA VAL A 16 13.11 4.94 -17.08
C VAL A 16 11.87 5.57 -17.70
N ASN A 17 11.38 6.64 -17.12
CA ASN A 17 10.35 7.48 -17.73
C ASN A 17 10.65 8.97 -17.48
N ASP A 18 11.19 9.63 -18.50
CA ASP A 18 11.41 11.08 -18.51
C ASP A 18 10.14 11.76 -19.06
N ILE A 19 9.36 12.33 -18.15
CA ILE A 19 8.05 12.91 -18.42
C ILE A 19 8.18 14.44 -18.49
N SER A 20 7.69 15.03 -19.57
CA SER A 20 7.55 16.48 -19.72
C SER A 20 6.08 16.79 -19.97
N VAL A 21 5.46 17.63 -19.16
CA VAL A 21 4.03 17.96 -19.25
C VAL A 21 3.78 19.46 -19.17
N THR A 22 2.73 19.88 -19.86
CA THR A 22 2.18 21.24 -19.83
C THR A 22 0.69 21.16 -19.52
N PRO A 23 0.30 21.34 -18.23
CA PRO A 23 -1.11 21.43 -17.85
C PRO A 23 -1.68 22.79 -18.26
N GLN A 24 -2.85 22.79 -18.94
CA GLN A 24 -3.56 24.00 -19.40
C GLN A 24 -5.06 23.83 -19.17
N GLY A 25 -5.58 24.41 -18.10
CA GLY A 25 -6.99 24.26 -17.74
C GLY A 25 -7.36 22.80 -17.50
N HIS A 26 -8.24 22.27 -18.33
CA HIS A 26 -8.69 20.88 -18.30
C HIS A 26 -7.94 19.97 -19.29
N ARG A 27 -6.86 20.44 -19.87
CA ARG A 27 -6.04 19.70 -20.84
C ARG A 27 -4.63 19.52 -20.34
N LEU A 28 -4.03 18.41 -20.75
CA LEU A 28 -2.63 18.07 -20.52
C LEU A 28 -1.97 17.78 -21.86
N ALA A 29 -0.89 18.46 -22.19
CA ALA A 29 0.01 18.03 -23.24
C ALA A 29 1.23 17.38 -22.60
N GLY A 30 1.67 16.24 -23.12
CA GLY A 30 2.76 15.47 -22.52
C GLY A 30 3.65 14.80 -23.55
N LYS A 31 4.90 14.62 -23.14
CA LYS A 31 5.92 13.83 -23.82
C LYS A 31 6.58 12.94 -22.79
N SER A 32 6.63 11.64 -23.05
CA SER A 32 7.36 10.68 -22.22
C SER A 32 8.45 10.01 -23.06
N THR A 33 9.69 10.09 -22.60
CA THR A 33 10.79 9.27 -23.13
C THR A 33 10.98 8.10 -22.20
N VAL A 34 10.61 6.91 -22.68
CA VAL A 34 10.56 5.69 -21.89
C VAL A 34 11.67 4.73 -22.30
N LYS A 35 12.37 4.15 -21.33
CA LYS A 35 13.27 3.04 -21.54
C LYS A 35 12.63 1.77 -21.00
N VAL A 36 12.49 0.77 -21.85
CA VAL A 36 11.87 -0.51 -21.52
C VAL A 36 12.83 -1.67 -21.74
N ALA A 37 12.64 -2.76 -20.98
CA ALA A 37 13.40 -3.99 -21.11
C ALA A 37 12.45 -5.20 -21.25
N ASN A 38 12.82 -6.14 -22.10
CA ASN A 38 12.13 -7.44 -22.18
C ASN A 38 12.85 -8.49 -21.32
N ASN A 39 12.46 -8.61 -20.07
CA ASN A 39 12.95 -9.63 -19.14
C ASN A 39 12.14 -10.94 -19.21
N ASN A 40 11.22 -11.07 -20.17
CA ASN A 40 10.50 -12.32 -20.40
C ASN A 40 11.41 -13.39 -21.01
N ALA A 41 11.01 -14.66 -20.85
CA ALA A 41 11.75 -15.81 -21.40
C ALA A 41 11.72 -15.89 -22.93
N LYS A 42 10.89 -15.07 -23.60
CA LYS A 42 10.68 -15.09 -25.07
C LYS A 42 10.70 -13.66 -25.63
N PRO A 43 11.05 -13.50 -26.92
CA PRO A 43 10.82 -12.26 -27.64
C PRO A 43 9.34 -11.87 -27.65
N LEU A 44 9.06 -10.57 -27.70
CA LEU A 44 7.72 -10.03 -27.86
C LEU A 44 7.62 -9.36 -29.24
N ASP A 45 6.52 -9.59 -29.93
CA ASP A 45 6.26 -9.00 -31.26
C ASP A 45 5.82 -7.53 -31.17
N LYS A 46 5.31 -7.13 -30.02
CA LYS A 46 4.76 -5.80 -29.76
C LYS A 46 5.09 -5.33 -28.35
N ILE A 47 5.09 -4.02 -28.17
CA ILE A 47 5.18 -3.38 -26.86
C ILE A 47 3.83 -2.76 -26.52
N ILE A 48 3.31 -3.07 -25.36
CA ILE A 48 2.02 -2.54 -24.86
C ILE A 48 2.28 -1.50 -23.80
N PHE A 49 1.71 -0.31 -23.99
CA PHE A 49 1.62 0.72 -22.97
C PHE A 49 0.16 1.01 -22.62
N TYR A 50 -0.05 1.56 -21.44
CA TYR A 50 -1.33 2.08 -20.99
C TYR A 50 -1.25 3.58 -20.75
N LEU A 51 -2.28 4.30 -21.15
CA LEU A 51 -2.42 5.73 -20.99
C LEU A 51 -3.90 6.09 -20.87
N ASN A 52 -4.23 7.15 -20.15
CA ASN A 52 -5.61 7.60 -19.99
C ASN A 52 -6.34 7.67 -21.36
N PRO A 53 -7.56 7.11 -21.49
CA PRO A 53 -8.24 6.99 -22.78
C PRO A 53 -8.57 8.32 -23.44
N GLU A 54 -8.71 9.42 -22.68
CA GLU A 54 -8.94 10.76 -23.22
C GLU A 54 -7.65 11.54 -23.54
N LEU A 55 -6.48 10.94 -23.33
CA LEU A 55 -5.21 11.43 -23.84
C LEU A 55 -4.95 10.79 -25.22
N THR A 56 -5.04 11.60 -26.25
CA THR A 56 -4.74 11.19 -27.64
C THR A 56 -3.22 11.07 -27.82
N VAL A 57 -2.75 9.91 -28.26
CA VAL A 57 -1.34 9.73 -28.66
C VAL A 57 -1.15 10.33 -30.04
N THR A 58 -0.25 11.27 -30.17
CA THR A 58 0.03 11.97 -31.44
C THR A 58 1.18 11.33 -32.21
N SER A 59 2.18 10.78 -31.54
CA SER A 59 3.26 10.00 -32.15
C SER A 59 3.89 9.03 -31.15
N VAL A 60 4.46 7.94 -31.68
CA VAL A 60 5.41 7.06 -30.99
C VAL A 60 6.66 7.01 -31.84
N GLU A 61 7.81 7.32 -31.26
CA GLU A 61 9.08 7.47 -31.99
C GLU A 61 10.17 6.62 -31.37
N MET A 62 11.05 6.08 -32.20
CA MET A 62 12.30 5.45 -31.79
C MET A 62 13.44 5.98 -32.65
N ALA A 63 14.49 6.50 -32.01
CA ALA A 63 15.63 7.12 -32.67
C ALA A 63 15.22 8.19 -33.72
N GLY A 64 14.18 8.98 -33.44
CA GLY A 64 13.68 10.04 -34.30
C GLY A 64 12.81 9.55 -35.48
N LYS A 65 12.47 8.27 -35.55
CA LYS A 65 11.57 7.71 -36.56
C LYS A 65 10.23 7.34 -35.93
N ASN A 66 9.14 7.71 -36.60
CA ASN A 66 7.80 7.30 -36.18
C ASN A 66 7.65 5.78 -36.32
N LEU A 67 7.10 5.18 -35.27
CA LEU A 67 6.68 3.79 -35.26
C LEU A 67 5.17 3.69 -35.49
N PRO A 68 4.70 2.66 -36.20
CA PRO A 68 3.27 2.37 -36.27
C PRO A 68 2.76 1.92 -34.90
N PHE A 69 1.62 2.44 -34.52
CA PHE A 69 0.95 2.04 -33.29
C PHE A 69 -0.56 2.03 -33.48
N ARG A 70 -1.24 1.27 -32.66
CA ARG A 70 -2.69 1.22 -32.59
C ARG A 70 -3.16 1.62 -31.21
N ARG A 71 -4.10 2.55 -31.15
CA ARG A 71 -4.77 2.94 -29.92
C ARG A 71 -6.04 2.12 -29.73
N ASP A 72 -6.17 1.52 -28.55
CA ASP A 72 -7.34 0.72 -28.15
C ASP A 72 -7.76 1.15 -26.74
N HIS A 73 -8.63 2.15 -26.64
CA HIS A 73 -9.02 2.82 -25.41
C HIS A 73 -7.78 3.26 -24.58
N GLN A 74 -7.50 2.61 -23.46
CA GLN A 74 -6.31 2.89 -22.65
C GLN A 74 -5.02 2.21 -23.15
N GLY A 75 -5.14 1.19 -24.00
CA GLY A 75 -4.00 0.45 -24.56
C GLY A 75 -3.35 1.18 -25.74
N ILE A 76 -2.03 1.14 -25.81
CA ILE A 76 -1.21 1.58 -26.96
C ILE A 76 -0.41 0.36 -27.40
N GLU A 77 -0.80 -0.26 -28.51
CA GLU A 77 -0.02 -1.33 -29.13
C GLU A 77 1.00 -0.71 -30.08
N VAL A 78 2.27 -0.85 -29.79
CA VAL A 78 3.36 -0.38 -30.66
C VAL A 78 3.89 -1.57 -31.43
N ASP A 79 3.85 -1.50 -32.76
CA ASP A 79 4.34 -2.54 -33.67
C ASP A 79 5.88 -2.51 -33.73
N GLN A 80 6.50 -2.81 -32.63
CA GLN A 80 7.95 -2.87 -32.45
C GLN A 80 8.30 -4.16 -31.70
N PRO A 81 8.92 -5.14 -32.36
CA PRO A 81 9.46 -6.33 -31.69
C PRO A 81 10.58 -5.95 -30.72
N ILE A 82 10.68 -6.73 -29.63
CA ILE A 82 11.76 -6.60 -28.65
C ILE A 82 12.28 -7.98 -28.27
N GLN A 83 13.57 -8.23 -28.45
CA GLN A 83 14.19 -9.51 -28.16
C GLN A 83 14.29 -9.76 -26.65
N GLN A 84 14.51 -11.01 -26.27
CA GLN A 84 14.82 -11.35 -24.89
C GLN A 84 16.08 -10.57 -24.42
N GLN A 85 16.02 -9.99 -23.22
CA GLN A 85 17.08 -9.17 -22.62
C GLN A 85 17.46 -7.92 -23.43
N GLU A 86 16.63 -7.52 -24.40
CA GLU A 86 16.81 -6.26 -25.14
C GLU A 86 16.21 -5.10 -24.39
N GLU A 87 16.86 -3.95 -24.50
CA GLU A 87 16.38 -2.65 -24.03
C GLU A 87 16.12 -1.72 -25.20
N LEU A 88 14.99 -1.03 -25.17
CA LEU A 88 14.62 -0.04 -26.18
C LEU A 88 14.23 1.29 -25.52
N THR A 89 14.49 2.39 -26.23
CA THR A 89 14.05 3.72 -25.83
C THR A 89 13.08 4.26 -26.84
N LEU A 90 11.88 4.63 -26.37
CA LEU A 90 10.82 5.21 -27.19
C LEU A 90 10.40 6.58 -26.65
N THR A 91 9.90 7.42 -27.52
CA THR A 91 9.28 8.70 -27.16
C THR A 91 7.80 8.66 -27.53
N ILE A 92 6.93 8.92 -26.59
CA ILE A 92 5.46 8.94 -26.77
C ILE A 92 4.99 10.37 -26.53
N ASN A 93 4.38 10.98 -27.55
CA ASN A 93 3.78 12.31 -27.46
C ASN A 93 2.27 12.15 -27.36
N TYR A 94 1.64 12.91 -26.45
CA TYR A 94 0.21 12.79 -26.19
C TYR A 94 -0.40 14.10 -25.70
N GLU A 95 -1.70 14.28 -25.90
CA GLU A 95 -2.44 15.43 -25.41
C GLU A 95 -3.92 15.12 -25.22
N GLY A 96 -4.60 15.82 -24.33
CA GLY A 96 -6.04 15.65 -24.15
C GLY A 96 -6.53 16.05 -22.77
N LYS A 97 -7.57 15.37 -22.33
CA LYS A 97 -8.16 15.49 -20.98
C LYS A 97 -7.85 14.26 -20.16
N ILE A 98 -8.26 14.28 -18.91
CA ILE A 98 -8.17 13.13 -18.01
C ILE A 98 -9.59 12.59 -17.77
N SER A 99 -9.81 11.35 -18.14
CA SER A 99 -11.02 10.61 -17.78
C SER A 99 -10.86 9.95 -16.43
N GLU A 100 -11.74 10.23 -15.50
CA GLU A 100 -11.79 9.55 -14.20
C GLU A 100 -12.48 8.18 -14.29
N ASN A 101 -13.18 7.89 -15.39
CA ASN A 101 -13.90 6.62 -15.61
C ASN A 101 -12.96 5.41 -15.73
N ILE A 102 -11.65 5.66 -15.88
CA ILE A 102 -10.64 4.61 -15.88
C ILE A 102 -10.22 4.18 -14.45
N CYS A 103 -10.49 5.02 -13.46
CA CYS A 103 -10.10 4.78 -12.08
C CYS A 103 -11.05 3.78 -11.43
N TYR A 104 -10.48 2.87 -10.62
CA TYR A 104 -11.23 1.90 -9.81
C TYR A 104 -12.21 1.05 -10.62
N THR A 105 -11.79 0.59 -11.80
CA THR A 105 -12.63 -0.27 -12.66
C THR A 105 -12.85 -1.68 -12.11
N ASP A 106 -12.16 -2.03 -11.05
CA ASP A 106 -12.32 -3.24 -10.24
C ASP A 106 -13.36 -3.09 -9.12
N VAL A 107 -13.95 -1.89 -8.96
CA VAL A 107 -14.98 -1.65 -7.94
C VAL A 107 -16.36 -1.87 -8.53
N LEU A 108 -17.17 -2.70 -7.88
CA LEU A 108 -18.52 -3.02 -8.34
C LEU A 108 -19.45 -1.79 -8.28
N THR A 109 -20.42 -1.72 -9.18
CA THR A 109 -21.38 -0.61 -9.22
C THR A 109 -22.17 -0.47 -7.92
N GLU A 110 -22.50 -1.57 -7.26
CA GLU A 110 -23.19 -1.61 -5.98
C GLU A 110 -22.41 -0.88 -4.88
N ASP A 111 -21.08 -0.94 -4.91
CA ASP A 111 -20.22 -0.26 -3.95
C ASP A 111 -20.26 1.25 -4.10
N TYR A 112 -20.51 1.76 -5.32
CA TYR A 112 -20.72 3.19 -5.58
C TYR A 112 -22.07 3.70 -5.05
N LEU A 113 -23.07 2.82 -4.99
CA LEU A 113 -24.44 3.14 -4.57
C LEU A 113 -24.66 2.92 -3.07
N ASP A 114 -23.67 2.46 -2.35
CA ASP A 114 -23.79 2.21 -0.92
C ASP A 114 -24.15 3.49 -0.16
N THR A 115 -25.24 3.42 0.61
CA THR A 115 -25.72 4.52 1.46
C THR A 115 -24.76 4.89 2.61
N LYS A 116 -23.73 4.08 2.84
CA LYS A 116 -22.68 4.29 3.84
C LYS A 116 -21.56 5.21 3.37
N VAL A 117 -21.59 5.64 2.11
CA VAL A 117 -20.66 6.63 1.55
C VAL A 117 -20.77 7.93 2.36
N PRO A 118 -19.63 8.55 2.74
CA PRO A 118 -19.65 9.81 3.50
C PRO A 118 -20.54 10.88 2.85
N GLN A 119 -21.34 11.58 3.67
CA GLN A 119 -22.33 12.56 3.18
C GLN A 119 -21.72 13.65 2.29
N VAL A 120 -20.43 13.96 2.46
CA VAL A 120 -19.73 14.93 1.63
C VAL A 120 -19.72 14.52 0.15
N PHE A 121 -19.57 13.23 -0.15
CA PHE A 121 -19.59 12.75 -1.55
C PHE A 121 -20.99 12.80 -2.15
N TRP A 122 -22.05 12.70 -1.35
CA TRP A 122 -23.41 12.91 -1.80
C TRP A 122 -23.68 14.37 -2.19
N ARG A 123 -23.08 15.30 -1.46
CA ARG A 123 -23.30 16.73 -1.70
C ARG A 123 -22.45 17.29 -2.83
N PHE A 124 -21.19 16.90 -2.90
CA PHE A 124 -20.19 17.54 -3.77
C PHE A 124 -19.68 16.62 -4.87
N GLY A 125 -20.13 15.36 -4.89
CA GLY A 125 -19.58 14.32 -5.75
C GLY A 125 -18.23 13.83 -5.26
N LYS A 126 -17.81 12.67 -5.74
CA LYS A 126 -16.47 12.11 -5.52
C LYS A 126 -15.62 12.27 -6.77
N ARG A 127 -14.35 12.53 -6.59
CA ARG A 127 -13.38 12.70 -7.66
C ARG A 127 -12.17 11.79 -7.39
N TYR A 128 -11.67 11.16 -8.43
CA TYR A 128 -10.50 10.28 -8.37
C TYR A 128 -9.26 10.91 -8.98
N ALA A 129 -9.44 11.89 -9.86
CA ALA A 129 -8.40 12.72 -10.43
C ALA A 129 -8.95 14.13 -10.64
N TRP A 130 -8.07 15.10 -10.79
CA TRP A 130 -8.47 16.48 -11.00
C TRP A 130 -7.49 17.18 -11.93
N LEU A 131 -8.01 17.82 -12.96
CA LEU A 131 -7.21 18.66 -13.85
C LEU A 131 -8.00 19.91 -14.18
N SER A 132 -7.63 21.04 -13.57
CA SER A 132 -8.30 22.33 -13.79
C SER A 132 -7.36 23.50 -13.44
N ASN A 133 -7.78 24.71 -13.78
CA ASN A 133 -7.06 25.93 -13.40
C ASN A 133 -7.04 26.19 -11.89
N THR A 134 -7.98 25.63 -11.13
CA THR A 134 -8.07 25.87 -9.68
C THR A 134 -7.26 24.86 -8.89
N PHE A 135 -7.30 23.60 -9.30
CA PHE A 135 -6.64 22.49 -8.63
C PHE A 135 -6.29 21.37 -9.60
N THR A 136 -5.13 20.77 -9.44
CA THR A 136 -4.73 19.56 -10.16
C THR A 136 -4.28 18.51 -9.16
N LEU A 137 -4.76 17.27 -9.35
CA LEU A 137 -4.30 16.07 -8.66
C LEU A 137 -4.38 14.90 -9.62
N LEU A 138 -3.24 14.41 -10.06
CA LEU A 138 -3.09 13.24 -10.93
C LEU A 138 -2.27 12.20 -10.20
N THR A 139 -2.85 11.03 -9.96
CA THR A 139 -2.21 9.87 -9.35
C THR A 139 -1.98 8.78 -10.41
N PRO A 140 -1.17 7.75 -10.16
CA PRO A 140 -0.99 6.63 -11.08
C PRO A 140 -2.31 5.94 -11.48
N GLU A 141 -3.32 5.98 -10.62
CA GLU A 141 -4.63 5.37 -10.89
C GLU A 141 -5.28 5.91 -12.18
N CYS A 142 -5.12 7.20 -12.48
CA CYS A 142 -5.70 7.79 -13.69
C CYS A 142 -4.81 7.64 -14.95
N ILE A 143 -3.67 6.98 -14.87
CA ILE A 143 -2.73 6.69 -15.99
C ILE A 143 -2.45 7.95 -16.83
N TRP A 144 -1.98 9.02 -16.18
CA TRP A 144 -1.76 10.31 -16.84
C TRP A 144 -0.43 10.42 -17.62
N TYR A 145 0.40 9.38 -17.52
CA TYR A 145 1.61 9.16 -18.34
C TYR A 145 1.67 7.69 -18.78
N PRO A 146 2.40 7.35 -19.85
CA PRO A 146 2.52 5.98 -20.32
C PRO A 146 3.16 5.06 -19.28
N VAL A 147 2.54 3.93 -19.02
CA VAL A 147 3.03 2.83 -18.17
C VAL A 147 2.89 1.50 -18.88
N THR A 148 3.67 0.50 -18.49
CA THR A 148 3.63 -0.85 -19.09
C THR A 148 2.75 -1.83 -18.29
N ILE A 149 2.35 -1.43 -17.09
CA ILE A 149 1.45 -2.20 -16.21
C ILE A 149 0.23 -1.33 -15.94
N ALA A 150 -0.96 -1.86 -16.21
CA ALA A 150 -2.21 -1.19 -15.83
C ALA A 150 -2.37 -1.20 -14.30
N PRO A 151 -2.91 -0.13 -13.68
CA PRO A 151 -3.15 -0.08 -12.23
C PRO A 151 -4.17 -1.12 -11.77
N VAL A 152 -5.06 -1.55 -12.66
CA VAL A 152 -6.12 -2.53 -12.42
C VAL A 152 -6.22 -3.47 -13.63
N ASN A 153 -6.45 -4.74 -13.34
CA ASN A 153 -6.85 -5.74 -14.32
C ASN A 153 -8.23 -6.31 -13.89
N PRO A 154 -9.34 -5.90 -14.51
CA PRO A 154 -10.67 -6.40 -14.13
C PRO A 154 -10.85 -7.91 -14.31
N GLY A 155 -10.15 -8.54 -15.27
CA GLY A 155 -10.16 -9.99 -15.48
C GLY A 155 -9.33 -10.78 -14.46
N ALA A 156 -8.46 -10.10 -13.70
CA ALA A 156 -7.68 -10.68 -12.61
C ALA A 156 -7.42 -9.61 -11.53
N PRO A 157 -8.47 -9.18 -10.78
CA PRO A 157 -8.43 -8.00 -9.93
C PRO A 157 -7.40 -8.11 -8.81
N TYR A 158 -7.05 -9.31 -8.41
CA TYR A 158 -6.11 -9.58 -7.32
C TYR A 158 -4.67 -9.85 -7.78
N ASN A 159 -4.43 -9.82 -9.09
CA ASN A 159 -3.07 -9.91 -9.67
C ASN A 159 -2.42 -8.52 -9.67
N VAL A 160 -1.76 -8.18 -8.57
CA VAL A 160 -1.08 -6.89 -8.40
C VAL A 160 0.35 -6.97 -8.93
N ARG A 161 0.65 -6.13 -9.92
CA ARG A 161 2.01 -6.00 -10.49
C ARG A 161 2.54 -4.60 -10.27
N LYS A 162 3.86 -4.47 -10.15
CA LYS A 162 4.57 -3.18 -10.00
C LYS A 162 5.83 -3.16 -10.87
N ASN A 163 6.21 -1.99 -11.31
CA ASN A 163 7.56 -1.68 -11.78
C ASN A 163 8.16 -0.62 -10.87
N PHE A 164 9.44 -0.76 -10.56
CA PHE A 164 10.24 0.34 -10.05
C PHE A 164 10.91 1.03 -11.23
N THR A 165 10.59 2.30 -11.43
CA THR A 165 10.98 3.10 -12.59
C THR A 165 11.71 4.34 -12.13
N ASP A 166 12.81 4.68 -12.79
CA ASP A 166 13.50 5.95 -12.60
C ASP A 166 12.69 7.05 -13.28
N TYR A 167 12.07 7.93 -12.48
CA TYR A 167 11.25 9.02 -12.97
C TYR A 167 11.99 10.36 -12.91
N THR A 168 11.92 11.11 -14.02
CA THR A 168 12.11 12.55 -14.04
C THR A 168 10.81 13.19 -14.52
N LEU A 169 10.31 14.19 -13.80
CA LEU A 169 9.11 14.93 -14.18
C LEU A 169 9.48 16.40 -14.42
N THR A 170 9.25 16.88 -15.62
CA THR A 170 9.36 18.30 -15.96
C THR A 170 7.96 18.87 -16.21
N VAL A 171 7.58 19.89 -15.44
CA VAL A 171 6.29 20.56 -15.56
C VAL A 171 6.51 21.98 -16.08
N HIS A 172 5.92 22.28 -17.22
CA HIS A 172 5.88 23.63 -17.79
C HIS A 172 4.62 24.32 -17.28
N TYR A 173 4.77 25.24 -16.33
CA TYR A 173 3.67 25.89 -15.67
C TYR A 173 3.93 27.39 -15.47
N GLU A 174 3.13 28.22 -16.11
CA GLU A 174 3.27 29.69 -16.07
C GLU A 174 2.47 30.37 -14.93
N GLY A 175 1.77 29.59 -14.11
CA GLY A 175 1.00 30.12 -13.00
C GLY A 175 1.84 30.36 -11.73
N ASP A 176 1.18 30.93 -10.72
CA ASP A 176 1.75 31.26 -9.41
C ASP A 176 1.49 30.19 -8.34
N LYS A 177 0.77 29.10 -8.71
CA LYS A 177 0.45 28.02 -7.77
C LYS A 177 1.64 27.11 -7.52
N THR A 178 1.62 26.49 -6.36
CA THR A 178 2.61 25.49 -5.98
C THR A 178 2.42 24.21 -6.79
N VAL A 179 3.50 23.71 -7.37
CA VAL A 179 3.56 22.42 -8.07
C VAL A 179 4.29 21.43 -7.18
N LEU A 180 3.68 20.25 -6.94
CA LEU A 180 4.24 19.18 -6.10
C LEU A 180 4.29 17.86 -6.86
N SER A 181 5.38 17.13 -6.65
CA SER A 181 5.57 15.75 -7.05
C SER A 181 6.63 15.09 -6.16
N GLN A 182 6.90 13.81 -6.40
CA GLN A 182 7.97 13.05 -5.77
C GLN A 182 9.34 13.58 -6.19
N GLY A 183 10.34 13.41 -5.33
CA GLY A 183 11.73 13.80 -5.60
C GLY A 183 12.04 15.24 -5.24
N LYS A 184 13.25 15.66 -5.59
CA LYS A 184 13.75 17.02 -5.36
C LYS A 184 13.35 17.92 -6.53
N SER A 185 12.75 19.07 -6.22
CA SER A 185 12.37 20.06 -7.22
C SER A 185 13.49 21.05 -7.52
N LYS A 186 13.63 21.40 -8.79
CA LYS A 186 14.42 22.53 -9.29
C LYS A 186 13.50 23.42 -10.12
N ILE A 187 13.45 24.70 -9.77
CA ILE A 187 12.62 25.69 -10.48
C ILE A 187 13.54 26.56 -11.34
N ASP A 188 13.20 26.70 -12.61
CA ASP A 188 13.87 27.57 -13.57
C ASP A 188 12.80 28.31 -14.41
N GLY A 189 12.43 29.49 -13.95
CA GLY A 189 11.32 30.25 -14.51
C GLY A 189 10.00 29.50 -14.40
N SER A 190 9.37 29.22 -15.54
CA SER A 190 8.11 28.46 -15.63
C SER A 190 8.33 26.93 -15.74
N VAL A 191 9.57 26.46 -15.63
CA VAL A 191 9.91 25.04 -15.71
C VAL A 191 10.26 24.52 -14.32
N ILE A 192 9.52 23.55 -13.86
CA ILE A 192 9.76 22.86 -12.59
C ILE A 192 10.15 21.41 -12.90
N THR A 193 11.35 21.01 -12.52
CA THR A 193 11.84 19.65 -12.71
C THR A 193 11.95 18.93 -11.37
N PHE A 194 11.33 17.76 -11.28
CA PHE A 194 11.43 16.85 -10.15
C PHE A 194 12.32 15.66 -10.54
N THR A 195 13.35 15.41 -9.73
CA THR A 195 14.27 14.29 -9.92
C THR A 195 14.24 13.39 -8.69
N ASN A 196 13.96 12.12 -8.91
CA ASN A 196 13.96 11.12 -7.86
C ASN A 196 15.37 10.55 -7.67
N THR A 197 15.71 10.21 -6.43
CA THR A 197 17.00 9.58 -6.09
C THR A 197 16.92 8.05 -6.13
N SER A 198 15.71 7.52 -6.24
CA SER A 198 15.42 6.09 -6.25
C SER A 198 14.32 5.81 -7.26
N ALA A 199 14.32 4.64 -7.84
CA ALA A 199 13.22 4.17 -8.66
C ALA A 199 11.94 4.03 -7.82
N LEU A 200 10.79 4.40 -8.39
CA LEU A 200 9.50 4.45 -7.69
C LEU A 200 8.45 3.61 -8.44
N PRO A 201 7.42 3.10 -7.75
CA PRO A 201 6.31 2.39 -8.40
C PRO A 201 5.35 3.33 -9.14
N GLY A 202 5.49 4.63 -8.97
CA GLY A 202 4.69 5.66 -9.65
C GLY A 202 4.89 7.02 -9.00
N ILE A 203 4.47 8.07 -9.73
CA ILE A 203 4.52 9.47 -9.28
C ILE A 203 3.17 10.14 -9.43
N SER A 204 2.94 11.18 -8.62
CA SER A 204 1.76 12.04 -8.68
C SER A 204 2.13 13.46 -9.11
N LEU A 205 1.15 14.21 -9.61
CA LEU A 205 1.28 15.64 -9.88
C LEU A 205 0.15 16.38 -9.17
N THR A 206 0.52 17.37 -8.34
CA THR A 206 -0.44 18.26 -7.68
C THR A 206 -0.09 19.70 -7.95
N ILE A 207 -1.09 20.52 -8.31
CA ILE A 207 -0.94 21.97 -8.51
C ILE A 207 -2.08 22.66 -7.78
N ALA A 208 -1.73 23.48 -6.80
CA ALA A 208 -2.72 24.19 -6.00
C ALA A 208 -2.17 25.48 -5.40
N ASP A 209 -3.08 26.28 -4.90
CA ASP A 209 -2.77 27.50 -4.16
C ASP A 209 -2.52 27.13 -2.69
N TYR A 210 -1.31 26.68 -2.41
CA TYR A 210 -0.88 26.21 -1.10
C TYR A 210 -0.06 27.25 -0.34
N ASP A 211 -0.28 27.30 0.97
CA ASP A 211 0.70 27.74 1.93
C ASP A 211 1.54 26.56 2.41
N LYS A 212 2.75 26.82 2.92
CA LYS A 212 3.70 25.80 3.33
C LYS A 212 4.26 26.04 4.72
N LYS A 213 4.34 24.99 5.53
CA LYS A 213 5.22 24.91 6.70
C LYS A 213 6.23 23.79 6.47
N ALA A 214 7.47 24.02 6.88
CA ALA A 214 8.53 23.05 6.70
C ALA A 214 9.46 23.02 7.91
N LEU A 215 9.96 21.82 8.21
CA LEU A 215 10.91 21.58 9.28
C LEU A 215 11.86 20.45 8.84
N ARG A 216 13.16 20.67 9.03
CA ARG A 216 14.15 19.60 8.82
C ARG A 216 14.50 18.94 10.14
N VAL A 217 14.35 17.62 10.19
CA VAL A 217 14.77 16.81 11.33
C VAL A 217 15.73 15.73 10.82
N ASP A 218 16.96 15.78 11.33
CA ASP A 218 18.08 14.92 10.89
C ASP A 218 18.30 15.02 9.35
N SER A 219 18.10 13.93 8.62
CA SER A 219 18.24 13.88 7.15
C SER A 219 16.95 14.05 6.38
N THR A 220 15.79 14.18 7.07
CA THR A 220 14.46 14.20 6.46
C THR A 220 13.86 15.59 6.51
N ASP A 221 13.35 16.06 5.37
CA ASP A 221 12.58 17.29 5.25
C ASP A 221 11.09 16.97 5.45
N TYR A 222 10.47 17.52 6.50
CA TYR A 222 9.05 17.39 6.80
C TYR A 222 8.32 18.64 6.32
N GLU A 223 7.31 18.47 5.48
CA GLU A 223 6.60 19.58 4.84
C GLU A 223 5.09 19.37 4.93
N ILE A 224 4.36 20.44 5.23
CA ILE A 224 2.90 20.48 5.17
C ILE A 224 2.50 21.53 4.15
N TYR A 225 1.74 21.13 3.15
CA TYR A 225 1.11 22.00 2.17
C TYR A 225 -0.40 21.99 2.42
N TYR A 226 -0.95 23.15 2.70
CA TYR A 226 -2.36 23.33 3.02
C TYR A 226 -2.95 24.48 2.21
N PHE A 227 -4.25 24.43 1.92
CA PHE A 227 -4.90 25.49 1.17
C PHE A 227 -4.85 26.81 1.92
N LYS A 228 -4.74 27.92 1.20
CA LYS A 228 -4.74 29.24 1.80
C LYS A 228 -5.95 29.46 2.70
N GLY A 229 -5.70 29.92 3.90
CA GLY A 229 -6.74 30.10 4.94
C GLY A 229 -7.05 28.86 5.79
N HIS A 230 -6.40 27.70 5.53
CA HIS A 230 -6.58 26.49 6.31
C HIS A 230 -5.52 26.29 7.40
N ASP A 231 -4.82 27.37 7.79
CA ASP A 231 -3.87 27.32 8.91
C ASP A 231 -4.59 27.23 10.27
N TYR A 232 -5.16 26.07 10.55
CA TYR A 232 -5.87 25.79 11.80
C TYR A 232 -5.01 25.12 12.87
N PHE A 233 -3.75 24.77 12.54
CA PHE A 233 -2.86 24.02 13.40
C PHE A 233 -1.67 24.83 13.95
N SER A 234 -1.19 25.85 13.24
CA SER A 234 0.03 26.59 13.62
C SER A 234 -0.02 27.18 15.02
N LYS A 235 -1.15 27.74 15.43
CA LYS A 235 -1.30 28.30 16.79
C LYS A 235 -1.07 27.30 17.93
N TYR A 236 -1.17 25.99 17.64
CA TYR A 236 -0.92 24.94 18.62
C TYR A 236 0.53 24.43 18.57
N PHE A 237 1.17 24.49 17.39
CA PHE A 237 2.48 23.86 17.15
C PHE A 237 3.63 24.87 17.12
N GLU A 238 3.41 26.12 16.77
CA GLU A 238 4.44 27.17 16.83
C GLU A 238 5.06 27.33 18.23
N PRO A 239 4.29 27.24 19.35
CA PRO A 239 4.88 27.26 20.69
C PRO A 239 5.82 26.08 20.97
N LEU A 240 5.75 25.02 20.17
CA LEU A 240 6.60 23.83 20.29
C LEU A 240 7.83 23.86 19.36
N SER A 241 8.11 24.97 18.67
CA SER A 241 9.16 25.04 17.62
C SER A 241 10.50 24.45 18.06
N ASP A 242 10.91 24.65 19.29
CA ASP A 242 12.18 24.16 19.84
C ASP A 242 12.13 22.67 20.24
N THR A 243 10.96 22.15 20.60
CA THR A 243 10.77 20.75 21.04
C THR A 243 10.28 19.85 19.94
N LEU A 244 9.61 20.40 18.92
CA LEU A 244 8.99 19.66 17.84
C LEU A 244 9.98 18.72 17.09
N PRO A 245 11.24 19.12 16.78
CA PRO A 245 12.21 18.20 16.17
C PRO A 245 12.46 16.94 17.02
N GLY A 246 12.51 17.09 18.33
CA GLY A 246 12.66 15.96 19.27
C GLY A 246 11.46 15.03 19.24
N VAL A 247 10.26 15.58 19.28
CA VAL A 247 9.00 14.81 19.25
C VAL A 247 8.87 14.06 17.91
N ILE A 248 9.16 14.71 16.78
CA ILE A 248 9.13 14.06 15.45
C ILE A 248 10.13 12.90 15.39
N ARG A 249 11.36 13.10 15.91
CA ARG A 249 12.37 12.05 15.97
C ARG A 249 11.91 10.86 16.81
N GLU A 250 11.32 11.11 17.96
CA GLU A 250 10.81 10.05 18.84
C GLU A 250 9.70 9.25 18.16
N VAL A 251 8.74 9.93 17.53
CA VAL A 251 7.65 9.27 16.80
C VAL A 251 8.17 8.46 15.62
N LYS A 252 9.10 9.03 14.83
CA LYS A 252 9.73 8.30 13.72
C LYS A 252 10.43 7.04 14.21
N ASN A 253 11.28 7.16 15.24
CA ASN A 253 11.99 6.02 15.82
C ASN A 253 11.03 4.95 16.36
N SER A 254 9.97 5.37 17.04
CA SER A 254 8.95 4.44 17.56
C SER A 254 8.26 3.67 16.43
N LEU A 255 7.91 4.35 15.34
CA LEU A 255 7.31 3.72 14.16
C LEU A 255 8.29 2.75 13.47
N GLU A 256 9.54 3.16 13.29
CA GLU A 256 10.58 2.32 12.68
C GLU A 256 10.88 1.06 13.50
N ILE A 257 10.85 1.17 14.84
CA ILE A 257 10.96 0.03 15.76
C ILE A 257 9.72 -0.86 15.67
N GLU A 258 8.51 -0.28 15.73
CA GLU A 258 7.26 -1.04 15.66
C GLU A 258 7.12 -1.83 14.35
N LYS A 259 7.49 -1.20 13.23
CA LYS A 259 7.38 -1.82 11.90
C LYS A 259 8.63 -2.59 11.48
N ASP A 260 9.69 -2.55 12.29
CA ASP A 260 11.00 -3.11 11.98
C ASP A 260 11.52 -2.69 10.59
N ARG A 261 11.31 -1.42 10.24
CA ARG A 261 11.67 -0.81 8.95
C ARG A 261 12.07 0.65 9.14
N ASP A 262 13.11 1.06 8.45
CA ASP A 262 13.56 2.46 8.43
C ASP A 262 12.78 3.23 7.35
N TYR A 263 12.46 4.50 7.61
CA TYR A 263 11.85 5.37 6.62
C TYR A 263 12.85 5.68 5.49
N PRO A 264 12.56 5.31 4.23
CA PRO A 264 13.59 5.25 3.19
C PRO A 264 13.77 6.55 2.40
N PHE A 265 12.90 7.56 2.61
CA PHE A 265 12.91 8.78 1.81
C PHE A 265 13.54 9.95 2.57
N GLY A 266 14.16 10.87 1.81
CA GLY A 266 14.73 12.10 2.39
C GLY A 266 13.71 13.22 2.62
N LYS A 267 12.43 12.98 2.29
CA LYS A 267 11.34 13.94 2.39
C LYS A 267 10.05 13.25 2.82
N PHE A 268 9.26 13.93 3.67
CA PHE A 268 7.90 13.52 4.03
C PHE A 268 6.97 14.72 3.88
N VAL A 269 5.99 14.59 3.02
CA VAL A 269 5.06 15.67 2.67
C VAL A 269 3.64 15.29 3.04
N LEU A 270 2.96 16.17 3.76
CA LEU A 270 1.50 16.17 3.88
C LEU A 270 0.97 17.22 2.90
N ALA A 271 0.09 16.81 1.98
CA ALA A 271 -0.54 17.72 1.02
C ALA A 271 -2.06 17.67 1.14
N GLU A 272 -2.69 18.81 1.43
CA GLU A 272 -4.15 18.91 1.48
C GLU A 272 -4.77 18.67 0.11
N THR A 273 -5.90 17.96 0.10
CA THR A 273 -6.71 17.72 -1.09
C THR A 273 -8.15 18.15 -0.84
N PRO A 274 -8.91 18.49 -1.91
CA PRO A 274 -10.34 18.73 -1.76
C PRO A 274 -11.05 17.53 -1.15
N VAL A 275 -12.09 17.79 -0.35
CA VAL A 275 -12.91 16.75 0.31
C VAL A 275 -13.52 15.73 -0.66
N GLN A 276 -13.64 16.09 -1.93
CA GLN A 276 -14.19 15.22 -2.98
C GLN A 276 -13.20 14.18 -3.47
N PHE A 277 -11.89 14.35 -3.21
CA PHE A 277 -10.92 13.33 -3.58
C PHE A 277 -11.19 12.06 -2.79
N ALA A 278 -11.35 10.95 -3.48
CA ALA A 278 -11.72 9.68 -2.91
C ALA A 278 -10.86 8.55 -3.48
N THR A 279 -10.52 7.59 -2.65
CA THR A 279 -9.87 6.34 -3.06
C THR A 279 -10.65 5.16 -2.49
N TYR A 280 -10.52 3.99 -3.12
CA TYR A 280 -11.11 2.76 -2.61
C TYR A 280 -10.09 1.92 -1.86
N ALA A 281 -10.56 1.22 -0.83
CA ALA A 281 -9.76 0.26 -0.10
C ALA A 281 -9.46 -0.95 -0.96
N ARG A 282 -8.20 -1.11 -1.33
CA ARG A 282 -7.66 -2.36 -1.84
C ARG A 282 -6.79 -2.97 -0.73
N ASN A 283 -7.44 -3.51 0.31
CA ASN A 283 -6.73 -4.00 1.50
C ASN A 283 -5.68 -5.05 1.16
N TRP A 284 -5.92 -5.87 0.12
CA TRP A 284 -4.95 -6.84 -0.38
C TRP A 284 -3.73 -6.17 -1.05
N LYS A 285 -3.87 -4.95 -1.57
CA LYS A 285 -2.77 -4.20 -2.19
C LYS A 285 -1.86 -3.55 -1.14
N GLY A 286 -2.38 -3.33 0.07
CA GLY A 286 -1.65 -2.77 1.20
C GLY A 286 -1.49 -1.25 1.18
N TYR A 287 -1.99 -0.53 0.15
CA TYR A 287 -1.93 0.94 0.07
C TYR A 287 -3.07 1.50 -0.77
N THR A 288 -3.28 2.80 -0.65
CA THR A 288 -4.26 3.59 -1.42
C THR A 288 -3.55 4.78 -2.07
N GLU A 289 -4.20 5.45 -3.02
CA GLU A 289 -3.66 6.63 -3.71
C GLU A 289 -3.57 7.88 -2.81
N TYR A 290 -4.11 7.83 -1.57
CA TYR A 290 -3.78 8.82 -0.55
C TYR A 290 -2.31 8.76 -0.12
N VAL A 291 -1.67 7.60 -0.27
CA VAL A 291 -0.31 7.34 0.18
C VAL A 291 0.57 7.06 -1.03
N MET A 292 1.30 8.07 -1.44
CA MET A 292 2.31 7.98 -2.49
C MET A 292 3.71 7.91 -1.89
N PRO A 293 4.75 7.49 -2.63
CA PRO A 293 6.11 7.70 -2.16
C PRO A 293 6.31 9.16 -1.74
N GLU A 294 6.89 9.41 -0.57
CA GLU A 294 7.17 10.73 0.01
C GLU A 294 5.95 11.61 0.33
N ILE A 295 4.79 11.41 -0.28
CA ILE A 295 3.62 12.30 -0.18
C ILE A 295 2.42 11.56 0.38
N LEU A 296 1.86 12.11 1.44
CA LEU A 296 0.60 11.69 2.02
C LEU A 296 -0.46 12.76 1.72
N PHE A 297 -1.47 12.39 0.95
CA PHE A 297 -2.61 13.25 0.68
C PHE A 297 -3.58 13.22 1.86
N VAL A 298 -3.92 14.40 2.36
CA VAL A 298 -4.85 14.55 3.49
C VAL A 298 -6.01 15.44 3.03
N PRO A 299 -7.25 15.00 3.15
CA PRO A 299 -8.39 15.82 2.81
C PRO A 299 -8.43 17.08 3.68
N GLU A 300 -8.98 18.15 3.15
CA GLU A 300 -9.13 19.42 3.84
C GLU A 300 -9.93 19.28 5.16
N ARG A 301 -9.72 20.24 6.05
CA ARG A 301 -10.19 20.21 7.44
C ARG A 301 -11.66 19.78 7.58
N GLY A 302 -11.91 18.94 8.57
CA GLY A 302 -13.23 18.57 9.06
C GLY A 302 -13.74 17.22 8.61
N ILE A 303 -13.10 16.56 7.66
CA ILE A 303 -13.56 15.26 7.14
C ILE A 303 -12.61 14.13 7.49
N SER A 304 -11.31 14.31 7.35
CA SER A 304 -10.37 13.21 7.51
C SER A 304 -9.32 13.45 8.55
N LEU A 305 -8.89 14.66 8.77
CA LEU A 305 -8.04 14.90 9.91
C LEU A 305 -8.81 14.66 11.22
N GLY A 306 -10.16 14.69 11.17
CA GLY A 306 -11.03 14.30 12.29
C GLY A 306 -10.71 15.05 13.59
N GLN A 307 -9.76 16.01 13.52
CA GLN A 307 -9.15 16.64 14.66
C GLN A 307 -9.56 18.09 14.70
N ASP A 308 -10.65 18.32 15.38
CA ASP A 308 -10.93 19.64 15.92
C ASP A 308 -10.00 19.84 17.11
N PHE A 309 -8.80 20.43 16.86
CA PHE A 309 -7.81 20.74 17.91
C PHE A 309 -8.41 21.58 19.06
N GLU A 310 -9.37 22.44 18.75
CA GLU A 310 -10.09 23.24 19.74
C GLU A 310 -10.99 22.37 20.64
N ALA A 311 -11.75 21.45 20.03
CA ALA A 311 -12.60 20.53 20.79
C ALA A 311 -11.76 19.55 21.62
N GLU A 312 -10.63 19.07 21.08
CA GLU A 312 -9.72 18.22 21.82
C GLU A 312 -9.09 18.94 23.02
N ARG A 313 -8.69 20.18 22.84
CA ARG A 313 -8.16 21.01 23.95
C ARG A 313 -9.22 21.26 25.03
N ARG A 314 -10.47 21.51 24.64
CA ARG A 314 -11.58 21.63 25.60
C ARG A 314 -11.77 20.32 26.38
N ARG A 315 -11.77 19.17 25.70
CA ARG A 315 -11.87 17.86 26.37
C ARG A 315 -10.71 17.61 27.34
N MET A 316 -9.47 17.91 26.94
CA MET A 316 -8.33 17.79 27.86
C MET A 316 -8.48 18.66 29.11
N ASN A 317 -8.97 19.88 28.97
CA ASN A 317 -9.25 20.78 30.10
C ASN A 317 -10.39 20.25 30.99
N GLU A 318 -11.42 19.63 30.42
CA GLU A 318 -12.52 19.02 31.18
C GLU A 318 -12.06 17.78 31.94
N TRP A 319 -11.24 16.93 31.32
CA TRP A 319 -10.71 15.71 31.93
C TRP A 319 -9.61 15.99 32.95
N GLY A 320 -8.82 17.03 32.76
CA GLY A 320 -7.81 17.51 33.70
C GLY A 320 -8.37 17.90 35.08
N ARG A 321 -9.70 18.14 35.18
CA ARG A 321 -10.37 18.35 36.48
C ARG A 321 -10.32 17.11 37.40
N HIS A 322 -10.05 15.94 36.86
CA HIS A 322 -9.96 14.69 37.65
C HIS A 322 -8.53 14.18 37.87
N GLY A 323 -7.52 14.70 37.11
CA GLY A 323 -6.13 14.22 37.17
C GLY A 323 -5.07 15.30 37.42
N GLY A 324 -5.47 16.57 37.56
CA GLY A 324 -4.58 17.71 37.60
C GLY A 324 -4.50 18.42 36.24
N PRO A 325 -4.38 19.77 36.23
CA PRO A 325 -4.30 20.53 34.97
C PRO A 325 -2.96 20.24 34.27
N MET A 326 -3.02 19.81 33.01
CA MET A 326 -1.86 19.80 32.11
C MET A 326 -1.50 21.25 31.76
N ASP A 327 -0.24 21.59 31.71
CA ASP A 327 0.19 22.89 31.21
C ASP A 327 -0.05 23.01 29.69
N GLU A 328 0.08 24.22 29.15
CA GLU A 328 -0.21 24.47 27.75
C GLU A 328 0.75 23.71 26.81
N THR A 329 2.01 23.56 27.17
CA THR A 329 3.02 22.84 26.40
C THR A 329 2.70 21.35 26.34
N GLU A 330 2.36 20.74 27.47
CA GLU A 330 1.94 19.34 27.55
C GLU A 330 0.67 19.08 26.72
N GLN A 331 -0.30 20.01 26.77
CA GLN A 331 -1.51 19.91 25.92
C GLN A 331 -1.16 19.97 24.44
N ASN A 332 -0.28 20.87 24.02
CA ASN A 332 0.11 21.02 22.62
C ASN A 332 0.92 19.79 22.13
N ILE A 333 1.81 19.23 22.95
CA ILE A 333 2.51 17.97 22.67
C ILE A 333 1.49 16.81 22.53
N SER A 334 0.51 16.74 23.41
CA SER A 334 -0.54 15.72 23.33
C SER A 334 -1.38 15.85 22.05
N LEU A 335 -1.71 17.08 21.64
CA LEU A 335 -2.41 17.35 20.37
C LEU A 335 -1.58 16.91 19.16
N PHE A 336 -0.28 17.22 19.17
CA PHE A 336 0.64 16.80 18.11
C PHE A 336 0.77 15.28 18.03
N ASN A 337 0.95 14.60 19.16
CA ASN A 337 1.03 13.15 19.22
C ASN A 337 -0.25 12.48 18.71
N ARG A 338 -1.44 13.02 19.02
CA ARG A 338 -2.71 12.53 18.48
C ARG A 338 -2.80 12.74 16.97
N PHE A 339 -2.37 13.90 16.48
CA PHE A 339 -2.31 14.17 15.04
C PHE A 339 -1.43 13.14 14.33
N VAL A 340 -0.22 12.93 14.82
CA VAL A 340 0.70 11.94 14.22
C VAL A 340 0.15 10.52 14.35
N SER A 341 -0.43 10.15 15.49
CA SER A 341 -1.04 8.83 15.68
C SER A 341 -2.16 8.57 14.67
N SER A 342 -2.90 9.62 14.25
CA SER A 342 -3.92 9.47 13.20
C SER A 342 -3.32 9.11 11.84
N LEU A 343 -2.06 9.45 11.58
CA LEU A 343 -1.33 9.15 10.34
C LEU A 343 -0.58 7.81 10.39
N THR A 344 -0.25 7.31 11.59
CA THR A 344 0.57 6.12 11.78
C THR A 344 -0.25 4.89 12.19
N SER A 345 -1.42 5.07 12.79
CA SER A 345 -2.25 3.97 13.28
C SER A 345 -3.06 3.30 12.17
N GLU A 346 -2.92 1.99 12.03
CA GLU A 346 -3.73 1.17 11.12
C GLU A 346 -5.21 1.12 11.53
N ASN A 347 -5.49 1.27 12.82
CA ASN A 347 -6.82 1.17 13.41
C ASN A 347 -7.58 2.50 13.50
N SER A 348 -7.00 3.61 13.01
CA SER A 348 -7.64 4.90 13.15
C SER A 348 -8.91 5.00 12.31
N GLN A 349 -10.05 4.88 12.99
CA GLN A 349 -11.34 5.45 12.62
C GLN A 349 -12.26 4.79 11.59
N ASN A 350 -12.17 3.50 11.31
CA ASN A 350 -13.38 2.82 10.85
C ASN A 350 -14.27 2.42 12.04
N GLY A 351 -14.25 3.18 13.09
CA GLY A 351 -14.75 2.86 14.41
C GLY A 351 -16.20 2.39 14.53
N TRP A 352 -17.01 2.46 13.47
CA TRP A 352 -18.41 2.03 13.54
C TRP A 352 -18.96 1.48 12.22
N ASN A 353 -18.19 1.47 11.13
CA ASN A 353 -18.69 0.96 9.86
C ASN A 353 -17.58 0.22 9.07
N PRO A 354 -17.42 -1.10 9.29
CA PRO A 354 -16.43 -1.91 8.58
C PRO A 354 -16.70 -2.04 7.07
N ASP A 355 -17.93 -1.73 6.65
CA ASP A 355 -18.36 -1.85 5.25
C ASP A 355 -18.11 -0.59 4.42
N ASN A 356 -17.49 0.47 4.97
CA ASN A 356 -17.18 1.67 4.20
C ASN A 356 -15.93 1.44 3.34
N LYS A 357 -16.13 1.15 2.05
CA LYS A 357 -15.08 0.89 1.07
C LYS A 357 -14.37 2.14 0.58
N LEU A 358 -14.96 3.31 0.73
CA LEU A 358 -14.29 4.58 0.51
C LEU A 358 -13.43 4.92 1.72
N ILE A 359 -12.13 4.91 1.54
CA ILE A 359 -11.19 5.22 2.62
C ILE A 359 -10.87 6.70 2.64
N ASN A 360 -11.07 7.30 3.81
CA ASN A 360 -10.49 8.59 4.18
C ASN A 360 -9.23 8.42 5.05
N LYS A 361 -8.56 7.26 4.96
CA LYS A 361 -7.41 6.97 5.82
C LYS A 361 -6.13 7.24 5.09
N SER A 362 -5.37 8.12 5.68
CA SER A 362 -3.98 8.36 5.34
C SER A 362 -3.11 7.67 6.39
N ASN A 363 -2.47 6.58 6.03
CA ASN A 363 -1.54 5.85 6.89
C ASN A 363 -0.20 5.73 6.18
N ILE A 364 0.88 6.15 6.83
CA ILE A 364 2.23 6.18 6.25
C ILE A 364 2.90 4.79 6.12
N THR A 365 2.34 3.76 6.74
CA THR A 365 2.93 2.41 6.73
C THR A 365 3.31 1.90 5.33
N PRO A 366 2.51 2.12 4.26
CA PRO A 366 2.88 1.71 2.91
C PRO A 366 4.19 2.32 2.40
N MET A 367 4.62 3.48 2.92
CA MET A 367 5.90 4.10 2.55
C MET A 367 7.10 3.30 3.07
N LEU A 368 6.93 2.47 4.09
CA LEU A 368 8.00 1.68 4.67
C LEU A 368 8.27 0.38 3.91
N PHE A 369 7.27 -0.15 3.20
CA PHE A 369 7.40 -1.38 2.42
C PHE A 369 6.70 -1.33 1.05
N GLY A 370 5.42 -1.03 0.99
CA GLY A 370 4.61 -1.13 -0.23
C GLY A 370 5.12 -0.31 -1.42
N HIS A 371 5.84 0.79 -1.15
CA HIS A 371 6.46 1.65 -2.15
C HIS A 371 7.97 1.46 -2.30
N THR A 372 8.57 0.52 -1.57
CA THR A 372 10.03 0.31 -1.57
C THR A 372 10.45 -1.06 -2.05
N ASN A 373 9.56 -2.04 -2.01
CA ASN A 373 9.87 -3.42 -2.36
C ASN A 373 8.75 -4.03 -3.23
N TYR A 374 9.14 -4.95 -4.10
CA TYR A 374 8.23 -5.79 -4.86
C TYR A 374 8.88 -7.14 -5.16
N ILE A 375 8.19 -8.22 -4.80
CA ILE A 375 8.61 -9.58 -5.12
C ILE A 375 7.86 -10.04 -6.35
N SER A 376 8.55 -10.19 -7.46
CA SER A 376 7.95 -10.62 -8.72
C SER A 376 8.03 -12.15 -8.91
N SER A 377 6.93 -12.75 -9.32
CA SER A 377 6.88 -14.16 -9.74
C SER A 377 5.83 -14.33 -10.82
N PRO A 378 6.20 -14.88 -11.99
CA PRO A 378 5.22 -15.29 -13.00
C PRO A 378 4.36 -16.46 -12.53
N GLU A 379 4.92 -17.37 -11.72
CA GLU A 379 4.24 -18.59 -11.24
C GLU A 379 3.31 -18.30 -10.06
N TYR A 380 3.71 -17.38 -9.18
CA TYR A 380 2.98 -17.03 -7.95
C TYR A 380 2.73 -15.51 -7.87
N PRO A 381 1.83 -14.96 -8.68
CA PRO A 381 1.66 -13.51 -8.81
C PRO A 381 1.20 -12.79 -7.52
N VAL A 382 0.73 -13.54 -6.53
CA VAL A 382 0.32 -13.02 -5.20
C VAL A 382 1.42 -13.04 -4.16
N ILE A 383 2.62 -13.53 -4.49
CA ILE A 383 3.66 -13.73 -3.48
C ILE A 383 4.09 -12.41 -2.80
N ASP A 384 4.13 -11.30 -3.55
CA ASP A 384 4.45 -9.99 -3.00
C ASP A 384 3.46 -9.57 -1.91
N ILE A 385 2.17 -9.64 -2.21
CA ILE A 385 1.13 -9.25 -1.24
C ILE A 385 1.05 -10.24 -0.06
N ALA A 386 1.35 -11.52 -0.28
CA ALA A 386 1.39 -12.51 0.79
C ALA A 386 2.56 -12.23 1.76
N VAL A 387 3.76 -11.97 1.24
CA VAL A 387 4.93 -11.64 2.08
C VAL A 387 4.74 -10.28 2.76
N ASN A 388 4.19 -9.28 2.06
CA ASN A 388 3.87 -7.98 2.65
C ASN A 388 2.87 -8.14 3.82
N ASN A 389 1.85 -8.97 3.63
CA ASN A 389 0.87 -9.24 4.68
C ASN A 389 1.49 -9.97 5.89
N MET A 390 2.44 -10.90 5.67
CA MET A 390 3.19 -11.54 6.77
C MET A 390 3.91 -10.53 7.65
N MET A 391 4.49 -9.49 7.06
CA MET A 391 5.25 -8.45 7.78
C MET A 391 4.35 -7.42 8.48
N ASN A 392 3.11 -7.29 8.04
CA ASN A 392 2.16 -6.29 8.54
C ASN A 392 1.06 -6.90 9.43
N THR A 393 1.19 -8.16 9.84
CA THR A 393 0.20 -8.78 10.73
C THR A 393 0.12 -8.03 12.05
N SER A 394 -0.83 -7.11 12.15
CA SER A 394 -1.39 -6.71 13.43
C SER A 394 -2.13 -7.91 14.00
N SER A 395 -1.89 -8.22 15.26
CA SER A 395 -2.64 -9.25 15.99
C SER A 395 -4.13 -8.90 15.95
N ASP A 396 -4.85 -9.48 15.00
CA ASP A 396 -6.31 -9.32 14.90
C ASP A 396 -6.98 -10.15 16.00
N GLN A 397 -6.86 -9.67 17.24
CA GLN A 397 -7.53 -10.22 18.43
C GLN A 397 -8.93 -9.62 18.62
N GLY A 398 -9.64 -9.39 17.55
CA GLY A 398 -11.02 -8.91 17.59
C GLY A 398 -12.02 -10.05 17.52
N PHE A 399 -12.31 -10.71 18.63
CA PHE A 399 -13.50 -11.54 18.74
C PHE A 399 -14.74 -10.60 18.67
N ARG A 400 -15.29 -10.41 17.47
CA ARG A 400 -16.49 -9.60 17.28
C ARG A 400 -17.72 -10.45 17.57
N PHE A 401 -18.30 -10.26 18.74
CA PHE A 401 -19.55 -10.93 19.19
C PHE A 401 -20.80 -10.52 18.38
N TRP A 402 -20.70 -9.52 17.50
CA TRP A 402 -21.83 -8.93 16.77
C TRP A 402 -21.69 -9.03 15.24
N GLY A 403 -21.01 -10.02 14.73
CA GLY A 403 -20.99 -10.36 13.31
C GLY A 403 -22.14 -11.32 12.97
N GLY A 404 -22.62 -11.28 11.72
CA GLY A 404 -23.63 -12.21 11.22
C GLY A 404 -23.27 -13.68 11.43
N ILE A 405 -24.17 -14.59 11.07
CA ILE A 405 -24.05 -16.04 11.31
C ILE A 405 -22.74 -16.62 10.72
N ILE A 406 -22.22 -16.04 9.62
CA ILE A 406 -20.95 -16.43 9.00
C ILE A 406 -20.16 -15.16 8.70
N ASN A 407 -18.96 -15.00 9.29
CA ASN A 407 -18.06 -13.88 9.03
C ASN A 407 -17.18 -14.12 7.79
N ASP A 408 -16.47 -13.09 7.31
CA ASP A 408 -15.68 -13.18 6.07
C ASP A 408 -14.51 -14.16 6.19
N LYS A 409 -13.91 -14.33 7.37
CA LYS A 409 -12.89 -15.36 7.63
C LYS A 409 -13.47 -16.77 7.48
N GLN A 410 -14.70 -17.00 7.95
CA GLN A 410 -15.38 -18.29 7.75
C GLN A 410 -15.75 -18.52 6.29
N ARG A 411 -16.17 -17.48 5.57
CA ARG A 411 -16.42 -17.53 4.11
C ARG A 411 -15.14 -17.84 3.34
N ALA A 412 -14.02 -17.25 3.73
CA ALA A 412 -12.73 -17.54 3.17
C ALA A 412 -12.31 -19.01 3.37
N ASN A 413 -12.50 -19.56 4.57
CA ASN A 413 -12.25 -20.98 4.81
C ASN A 413 -13.16 -21.86 3.96
N LEU A 414 -14.47 -21.56 3.87
CA LEU A 414 -15.41 -22.30 3.03
C LEU A 414 -15.04 -22.24 1.55
N TYR A 415 -14.53 -21.10 1.07
CA TYR A 415 -14.04 -20.97 -0.30
C TYR A 415 -12.86 -21.91 -0.56
N LEU A 416 -11.92 -22.02 0.37
CA LEU A 416 -10.75 -22.91 0.27
C LEU A 416 -11.08 -24.40 0.40
N GLU A 417 -12.31 -24.78 0.75
CA GLU A 417 -12.74 -26.19 0.74
C GLU A 417 -12.96 -26.74 -0.68
N SER A 418 -13.07 -25.87 -1.69
CA SER A 418 -13.35 -26.25 -3.07
C SER A 418 -12.59 -25.47 -4.13
N HIS A 419 -11.83 -24.45 -3.75
CA HIS A 419 -11.08 -23.58 -4.65
C HIS A 419 -9.66 -23.36 -4.14
N SER A 420 -8.70 -23.29 -5.07
CA SER A 420 -7.31 -22.96 -4.75
C SER A 420 -7.11 -21.46 -4.58
N PHE A 421 -5.96 -21.09 -4.03
CA PHE A 421 -5.55 -19.68 -4.02
C PHE A 421 -5.25 -19.16 -5.43
N GLU A 422 -4.74 -20.02 -6.30
CA GLU A 422 -4.58 -19.74 -7.74
C GLU A 422 -5.91 -19.34 -8.40
N THR A 423 -6.97 -20.11 -8.14
CA THR A 423 -8.31 -19.80 -8.67
C THR A 423 -8.83 -18.46 -8.16
N ALA A 424 -8.60 -18.15 -6.86
CA ALA A 424 -9.08 -16.94 -6.23
C ALA A 424 -8.55 -15.64 -6.89
N ILE A 425 -7.36 -15.67 -7.49
CA ILE A 425 -6.75 -14.48 -8.10
C ILE A 425 -7.51 -13.99 -9.32
N GLY A 426 -8.03 -14.93 -10.11
CA GLY A 426 -8.80 -14.67 -11.31
C GLY A 426 -10.32 -14.69 -11.10
N ASP A 427 -10.79 -14.92 -9.88
CA ASP A 427 -12.22 -14.98 -9.60
C ASP A 427 -12.81 -13.59 -9.44
N THR A 428 -13.45 -13.11 -10.50
CA THR A 428 -14.09 -11.78 -10.54
C THR A 428 -15.36 -11.69 -9.69
N GLU A 429 -15.93 -12.82 -9.28
CA GLU A 429 -17.12 -12.88 -8.42
C GLU A 429 -16.74 -12.92 -6.93
N LEU A 430 -15.47 -13.20 -6.63
CA LEU A 430 -14.98 -13.25 -5.26
C LEU A 430 -14.92 -11.83 -4.67
N LYS A 431 -15.62 -11.63 -3.57
CA LYS A 431 -15.64 -10.33 -2.90
C LYS A 431 -14.27 -9.96 -2.34
N PRO A 432 -13.82 -8.69 -2.46
CA PRO A 432 -12.54 -8.21 -1.96
C PRO A 432 -12.29 -8.50 -0.48
N GLU A 433 -13.31 -8.45 0.36
CA GLU A 433 -13.22 -8.73 1.79
C GLU A 433 -12.88 -10.21 2.03
N ILE A 434 -13.49 -11.11 1.25
CA ILE A 434 -13.21 -12.54 1.35
C ILE A 434 -11.81 -12.84 0.84
N PHE A 435 -11.41 -12.25 -0.30
CA PHE A 435 -10.05 -12.40 -0.82
C PHE A 435 -9.00 -11.92 0.20
N TYR A 436 -9.24 -10.80 0.89
CA TYR A 436 -8.34 -10.30 1.92
C TYR A 436 -8.18 -11.28 3.10
N GLU A 437 -9.27 -11.92 3.52
CA GLU A 437 -9.19 -12.98 4.55
C GLU A 437 -8.49 -14.24 4.02
N LEU A 438 -8.67 -14.62 2.74
CA LEU A 438 -7.89 -15.68 2.10
C LEU A 438 -6.40 -15.36 2.12
N LEU A 439 -6.04 -14.13 1.76
CA LEU A 439 -4.66 -13.67 1.80
C LEU A 439 -4.05 -13.78 3.19
N LYS A 440 -4.78 -13.37 4.25
CA LYS A 440 -4.33 -13.51 5.64
C LYS A 440 -4.09 -14.97 6.02
N LEU A 441 -5.03 -15.86 5.69
CA LEU A 441 -4.91 -17.29 5.98
C LEU A 441 -3.69 -17.91 5.27
N LYS A 442 -3.51 -17.61 3.99
CA LYS A 442 -2.40 -18.12 3.19
C LYS A 442 -1.06 -17.52 3.62
N SER A 443 -1.02 -16.23 3.96
CA SER A 443 0.17 -15.58 4.50
C SER A 443 0.58 -16.17 5.86
N ALA A 444 -0.38 -16.44 6.74
CA ALA A 444 -0.13 -17.10 8.00
C ALA A 444 0.40 -18.53 7.80
N ALA A 445 -0.16 -19.29 6.85
CA ALA A 445 0.32 -20.63 6.54
C ALA A 445 1.77 -20.63 6.03
N LEU A 446 2.13 -19.68 5.15
CA LEU A 446 3.50 -19.52 4.66
C LEU A 446 4.47 -19.11 5.78
N ASN A 447 4.07 -18.17 6.63
CA ASN A 447 4.85 -17.79 7.81
C ASN A 447 5.07 -18.97 8.75
N ASN A 448 4.01 -19.71 9.06
CA ASN A 448 4.08 -20.86 9.96
C ASN A 448 4.97 -21.98 9.39
N TYR A 449 4.96 -22.21 8.07
CA TYR A 449 5.87 -23.18 7.45
C TYR A 449 7.33 -22.82 7.70
N ILE A 450 7.69 -21.55 7.60
CA ILE A 450 9.05 -21.08 7.83
C ILE A 450 9.37 -21.12 9.33
N THR A 451 8.49 -20.59 10.17
CA THR A 451 8.73 -20.44 11.62
C THR A 451 8.53 -21.72 12.42
N SER A 452 8.01 -22.78 11.81
CA SER A 452 8.08 -24.13 12.38
C SER A 452 9.50 -24.71 12.39
N GLN A 453 10.44 -24.10 11.66
CA GLN A 453 11.81 -24.57 11.51
C GLN A 453 12.84 -23.60 12.06
N ILE A 454 12.50 -22.32 12.22
CA ILE A 454 13.33 -21.26 12.77
C ILE A 454 12.50 -20.33 13.64
N THR A 455 13.15 -19.52 14.49
CA THR A 455 12.43 -18.55 15.31
C THR A 455 11.86 -17.41 14.44
N GLN A 456 10.71 -16.83 14.84
CA GLN A 456 10.12 -15.66 14.20
C GLN A 456 11.10 -14.47 14.22
N GLU A 457 11.88 -14.33 15.30
CA GLU A 457 12.86 -13.25 15.43
C GLU A 457 13.98 -13.36 14.38
N ASP A 458 14.53 -14.55 14.17
CA ASP A 458 15.59 -14.78 13.17
C ASP A 458 15.05 -14.55 11.75
N PHE A 459 13.81 -14.98 11.49
CA PHE A 459 13.16 -14.74 10.21
C PHE A 459 12.91 -13.24 9.97
N ASN A 460 12.42 -12.52 10.96
CA ASN A 460 12.21 -11.06 10.86
C ASN A 460 13.52 -10.32 10.60
N LYS A 461 14.60 -10.66 11.35
CA LYS A 461 15.94 -10.09 11.11
C LYS A 461 16.45 -10.35 9.70
N PHE A 462 16.21 -11.56 9.19
CA PHE A 462 16.55 -11.89 7.80
C PHE A 462 15.75 -11.05 6.81
N LEU A 463 14.44 -10.99 6.93
CA LEU A 463 13.58 -10.21 6.02
C LEU A 463 13.95 -8.73 6.03
N LYS A 464 14.20 -8.15 7.21
CA LYS A 464 14.67 -6.76 7.33
C LYS A 464 15.93 -6.53 6.52
N ALA A 465 16.96 -7.34 6.75
CA ALA A 465 18.25 -7.20 6.05
C ALA A 465 18.10 -7.45 4.53
N PHE A 466 17.32 -8.46 4.14
CA PHE A 466 17.08 -8.82 2.75
C PHE A 466 16.39 -7.67 1.98
N PHE A 467 15.32 -7.11 2.52
CA PHE A 467 14.58 -6.03 1.86
C PHE A 467 15.29 -4.69 1.93
N THR A 468 15.98 -4.36 3.03
CA THR A 468 16.76 -3.10 3.12
C THR A 468 17.87 -3.06 2.08
N SER A 469 18.52 -4.20 1.82
CA SER A 469 19.59 -4.26 0.80
C SER A 469 19.09 -4.26 -0.65
N ARG A 470 17.78 -4.40 -0.87
CA ARG A 470 17.13 -4.53 -2.19
C ARG A 470 15.95 -3.58 -2.34
N GLN A 471 16.05 -2.39 -1.75
CA GLN A 471 15.01 -1.38 -1.92
C GLN A 471 14.98 -0.84 -3.35
N PHE A 472 13.80 -0.40 -3.77
CA PHE A 472 13.54 0.29 -5.03
C PHE A 472 13.85 -0.52 -6.29
N GLN A 473 13.63 -1.82 -6.22
CA GLN A 473 13.82 -2.72 -7.35
C GLN A 473 12.83 -3.89 -7.32
N ASN A 474 12.62 -4.50 -8.48
CA ASN A 474 11.90 -5.76 -8.58
C ASN A 474 12.82 -6.89 -8.09
N ILE A 475 12.34 -7.70 -7.18
CA ILE A 475 13.08 -8.82 -6.58
C ILE A 475 12.44 -10.12 -7.12
N PRO A 476 13.13 -10.93 -7.94
CA PRO A 476 12.62 -12.22 -8.31
C PRO A 476 12.36 -13.10 -7.08
N PHE A 477 11.23 -13.78 -7.02
CA PHE A 477 10.89 -14.68 -5.91
C PHE A 477 11.94 -15.79 -5.72
N ASP A 478 12.54 -16.26 -6.80
CA ASP A 478 13.63 -17.22 -6.74
C ASP A 478 14.82 -16.71 -5.93
N THR A 479 15.07 -15.41 -5.95
CA THR A 479 16.14 -14.81 -5.14
C THR A 479 15.81 -14.92 -3.64
N LEU A 480 14.57 -14.61 -3.24
CA LEU A 480 14.14 -14.77 -1.85
C LEU A 480 14.18 -16.25 -1.43
N ARG A 481 13.66 -17.15 -2.26
CA ARG A 481 13.64 -18.59 -2.05
C ARG A 481 15.05 -19.15 -1.84
N TYR A 482 15.98 -18.79 -2.72
CA TYR A 482 17.38 -19.18 -2.64
C TYR A 482 18.08 -18.69 -1.36
N GLU A 483 17.87 -17.43 -0.97
CA GLU A 483 18.48 -16.87 0.22
C GLU A 483 17.92 -17.50 1.53
N ILE A 484 16.63 -17.85 1.55
CA ILE A 484 16.01 -18.58 2.67
C ILE A 484 16.63 -19.99 2.77
N GLU A 485 16.70 -20.73 1.66
CA GLU A 485 17.28 -22.07 1.64
C GLU A 485 18.76 -22.04 2.05
N LYS A 486 19.55 -21.13 1.49
CA LYS A 486 20.96 -20.96 1.77
C LYS A 486 21.24 -20.64 3.24
N ARG A 487 20.43 -19.81 3.86
CA ARG A 487 20.65 -19.35 5.23
C ARG A 487 20.12 -20.32 6.28
N PHE A 488 18.96 -20.90 6.03
CA PHE A 488 18.21 -21.67 7.03
C PHE A 488 18.03 -23.15 6.66
N GLY A 489 18.36 -23.54 5.44
CA GLY A 489 18.12 -24.90 4.95
C GLY A 489 16.66 -25.19 4.61
N ILE A 490 15.78 -24.18 4.59
CA ILE A 490 14.34 -24.33 4.36
C ILE A 490 14.06 -24.25 2.86
N ARG A 491 13.53 -25.32 2.30
CA ARG A 491 13.15 -25.42 0.89
C ARG A 491 11.68 -25.02 0.70
N LEU A 492 11.45 -23.77 0.32
CA LEU A 492 10.10 -23.30 0.01
C LEU A 492 9.47 -24.04 -1.17
N SER A 493 10.27 -24.57 -2.10
CA SER A 493 9.78 -25.40 -3.20
C SER A 493 8.96 -26.61 -2.74
N ASP A 494 9.23 -27.14 -1.56
CA ASP A 494 8.53 -28.32 -1.05
C ASP A 494 7.11 -27.98 -0.53
N PHE A 495 6.80 -26.69 -0.39
CA PHE A 495 5.54 -26.20 0.18
C PHE A 495 4.74 -25.29 -0.78
N ILE A 496 5.42 -24.44 -1.55
CA ILE A 496 4.79 -23.30 -2.23
C ILE A 496 3.77 -23.72 -3.30
N ASP A 497 4.03 -24.80 -4.02
CA ASP A 497 3.10 -25.31 -5.05
C ASP A 497 1.78 -25.75 -4.42
N THR A 498 1.84 -26.58 -3.38
CA THR A 498 0.65 -27.01 -2.64
C THR A 498 -0.06 -25.83 -1.98
N TRP A 499 0.69 -24.91 -1.40
CA TRP A 499 0.15 -23.68 -0.82
C TRP A 499 -0.67 -22.86 -1.83
N TYR A 500 -0.24 -22.84 -3.10
CA TYR A 500 -0.87 -22.05 -4.16
C TYR A 500 -2.01 -22.81 -4.85
N THR A 501 -1.82 -24.08 -5.18
CA THR A 501 -2.71 -24.86 -6.06
C THR A 501 -3.71 -25.75 -5.33
N ALA A 502 -3.50 -26.05 -4.04
CA ALA A 502 -4.42 -26.92 -3.30
C ALA A 502 -5.82 -26.31 -3.20
N SER A 503 -6.82 -27.12 -3.57
CA SER A 503 -8.25 -26.74 -3.59
C SER A 503 -9.02 -27.20 -2.35
N HIS A 504 -8.33 -27.59 -1.30
CA HIS A 504 -8.93 -27.92 0.00
C HIS A 504 -7.92 -27.66 1.13
N THR A 505 -8.43 -27.51 2.33
CA THR A 505 -7.62 -27.31 3.53
C THR A 505 -7.39 -28.65 4.26
N PRO A 506 -6.25 -28.82 4.95
CA PRO A 506 -6.02 -30.03 5.73
C PRO A 506 -7.04 -30.14 6.86
N THR A 507 -7.56 -31.33 7.08
CA THR A 507 -8.48 -31.63 8.18
C THR A 507 -7.71 -32.28 9.34
N ILE A 508 -7.74 -31.66 10.50
CA ILE A 508 -6.99 -32.13 11.67
C ILE A 508 -7.96 -32.58 12.75
N TYR A 509 -7.82 -33.82 13.20
CA TYR A 509 -8.50 -34.34 14.39
C TYR A 509 -7.54 -34.40 15.56
N ILE A 510 -7.90 -33.75 16.66
CA ILE A 510 -7.15 -33.81 17.93
C ILE A 510 -8.00 -34.57 18.91
N LYS A 511 -7.42 -35.62 19.53
CA LYS A 511 -8.09 -36.42 20.55
C LYS A 511 -7.12 -36.84 21.65
N ASP A 512 -7.69 -37.43 22.70
CA ASP A 512 -6.96 -37.96 23.87
C ASP A 512 -6.06 -36.86 24.49
N VAL A 513 -6.62 -35.67 24.68
CA VAL A 513 -5.90 -34.55 25.31
C VAL A 513 -5.82 -34.82 26.82
N ASP A 514 -4.60 -34.95 27.31
CA ASP A 514 -4.29 -35.15 28.71
C ASP A 514 -3.27 -34.11 29.19
N ALA A 515 -3.56 -33.43 30.28
CA ALA A 515 -2.70 -32.38 30.84
C ALA A 515 -2.37 -32.71 32.29
N ASN A 516 -1.10 -33.06 32.52
CA ASN A 516 -0.60 -33.41 33.86
C ASN A 516 0.31 -32.33 34.40
N GLN A 517 0.03 -31.87 35.60
CA GLN A 517 0.94 -30.98 36.32
C GLN A 517 2.10 -31.79 36.91
N ILE A 518 3.30 -31.36 36.58
CA ILE A 518 4.55 -31.95 37.12
C ILE A 518 5.21 -30.89 38.01
N VAL A 519 5.33 -31.20 39.28
CA VAL A 519 6.07 -30.35 40.23
C VAL A 519 7.51 -30.85 40.28
N LEU A 520 8.43 -30.05 39.81
CA LEU A 520 9.87 -30.27 39.90
C LEU A 520 10.48 -29.09 40.66
N ASP A 521 10.88 -29.32 41.91
CA ASP A 521 11.44 -28.33 42.83
C ASP A 521 10.50 -27.09 42.98
N GLU A 522 11.01 -25.88 42.72
CA GLU A 522 10.26 -24.62 42.84
C GLU A 522 9.44 -24.28 41.59
N PHE A 523 9.52 -25.09 40.53
CA PHE A 523 8.86 -24.79 39.25
C PHE A 523 7.73 -25.79 38.99
N THR A 524 6.54 -25.24 38.64
CA THR A 524 5.42 -26.03 38.14
C THR A 524 5.52 -26.13 36.63
N LYS A 525 5.61 -27.35 36.12
CA LYS A 525 5.54 -27.66 34.68
C LYS A 525 4.25 -28.42 34.35
N TYR A 526 3.77 -28.26 33.16
CA TYR A 526 2.63 -29.02 32.64
C TYR A 526 3.10 -29.89 31.49
N GLN A 527 2.78 -31.17 31.55
CA GLN A 527 2.92 -32.10 30.42
C GLN A 527 1.59 -32.23 29.75
N ILE A 528 1.51 -31.81 28.48
CA ILE A 528 0.32 -31.93 27.66
C ILE A 528 0.58 -33.04 26.64
N LYS A 529 -0.31 -34.03 26.57
CA LYS A 529 -0.29 -35.10 25.58
C LYS A 529 -1.57 -35.05 24.79
N PHE A 530 -1.48 -35.21 23.49
CA PHE A 530 -2.63 -35.33 22.61
C PHE A 530 -2.27 -36.18 21.39
N LYS A 531 -3.26 -36.76 20.77
CA LYS A 531 -3.12 -37.46 19.48
C LYS A 531 -3.63 -36.57 18.36
N VAL A 532 -2.87 -36.50 17.30
CA VAL A 532 -3.22 -35.78 16.06
C VAL A 532 -3.39 -36.77 14.96
N ASN A 533 -4.46 -36.62 14.20
CA ASN A 533 -4.70 -37.35 12.96
C ASN A 533 -5.00 -36.36 11.84
N ASN A 534 -4.21 -36.41 10.76
CA ASN A 534 -4.45 -35.69 9.52
C ASN A 534 -4.86 -36.72 8.44
N PRO A 535 -6.15 -36.89 8.15
CA PRO A 535 -6.61 -37.81 7.11
C PRO A 535 -6.52 -37.22 5.69
N SER A 536 -6.18 -35.92 5.57
CA SER A 536 -6.02 -35.26 4.27
C SER A 536 -4.68 -35.65 3.63
N ASP A 537 -4.58 -35.45 2.32
CA ASP A 537 -3.39 -35.62 1.51
C ASP A 537 -2.49 -34.37 1.51
N ILE A 538 -2.83 -33.34 2.32
CA ILE A 538 -2.08 -32.11 2.48
C ILE A 538 -1.43 -32.09 3.87
N ASP A 539 -0.16 -31.75 3.91
CA ASP A 539 0.56 -31.54 5.16
C ASP A 539 0.02 -30.36 5.94
N ALA A 540 -0.01 -30.49 7.26
CA ALA A 540 -0.49 -29.45 8.16
C ALA A 540 0.51 -29.15 9.26
N ILE A 541 0.61 -27.88 9.61
CA ILE A 541 1.39 -27.40 10.74
C ILE A 541 0.44 -27.12 11.91
N ILE A 542 0.76 -27.67 13.07
CA ILE A 542 -0.01 -27.46 14.29
C ILE A 542 0.85 -26.63 15.24
N SER A 543 0.31 -25.51 15.69
CA SER A 543 0.87 -24.73 16.79
C SER A 543 0.06 -24.97 18.06
N THR A 544 0.72 -25.08 19.19
CA THR A 544 0.07 -25.18 20.49
C THR A 544 0.43 -23.98 21.33
N GLU A 545 -0.59 -23.31 21.86
CA GLU A 545 -0.43 -22.19 22.79
C GLU A 545 -0.99 -22.60 24.15
N VAL A 546 -0.18 -22.39 25.20
CA VAL A 546 -0.59 -22.63 26.58
C VAL A 546 -0.96 -21.30 27.24
N MET A 547 -2.25 -21.09 27.49
CA MET A 547 -2.71 -19.92 28.22
C MET A 547 -2.96 -20.28 29.69
N GLN A 548 -2.26 -19.63 30.59
CA GLN A 548 -2.52 -19.75 32.01
C GLN A 548 -3.76 -18.93 32.38
N GLY A 549 -4.88 -19.58 32.65
CA GLY A 549 -6.10 -18.94 33.10
C GLY A 549 -5.92 -18.35 34.51
N GLY A 550 -5.67 -17.05 34.60
CA GLY A 550 -5.69 -16.32 35.86
C GLY A 550 -7.15 -16.03 36.26
N GLY A 551 -7.57 -16.56 37.41
CA GLY A 551 -8.87 -16.20 38.00
C GLY A 551 -8.99 -14.70 38.26
N GLY A 552 -10.01 -14.08 37.75
CA GLY A 552 -10.63 -12.82 38.13
C GLY A 552 -9.71 -11.61 38.30
N GLY A 553 -9.50 -10.88 37.23
CA GLY A 553 -8.91 -9.54 37.26
C GLY A 553 -8.35 -9.16 35.89
N MET A 554 -8.85 -8.10 35.28
CA MET A 554 -8.30 -7.53 34.06
C MET A 554 -6.82 -7.18 34.25
N ARG A 555 -5.92 -8.11 33.92
CA ARG A 555 -4.50 -7.82 33.68
C ARG A 555 -4.18 -8.25 32.26
N ARG A 556 -3.64 -7.33 31.49
CA ARG A 556 -3.04 -7.56 30.17
C ARG A 556 -2.07 -8.75 30.30
N GLY A 557 -2.43 -9.89 29.72
CA GLY A 557 -1.60 -11.07 29.69
C GLY A 557 -0.49 -10.90 28.65
N GLY A 558 0.74 -10.98 29.09
CA GLY A 558 1.85 -11.32 28.22
C GLY A 558 1.77 -12.83 27.97
N GLY A 559 1.57 -13.26 26.74
CA GLY A 559 1.68 -14.65 26.34
C GLY A 559 3.15 -15.08 26.43
N MET A 560 3.44 -16.19 27.10
CA MET A 560 4.72 -16.88 26.97
C MET A 560 4.54 -17.94 25.86
N SER A 561 5.25 -17.76 24.75
CA SER A 561 5.46 -18.84 23.78
C SER A 561 6.57 -19.75 24.32
N PHE A 562 6.34 -21.05 24.33
CA PHE A 562 7.37 -22.04 24.54
C PHE A 562 7.64 -22.76 23.23
N GLU A 563 8.90 -22.82 22.83
CA GLU A 563 9.42 -23.66 21.73
C GLU A 563 9.30 -25.15 22.04
#